data_b31c401030dd5653fc0f5af9a385213c
#
_entry.id   b31c401030dd5653fc0f5af9a385213c
#
_cell.length_a   1.000
_cell.length_b   1.000
_cell.length_c   1.000
_cell.angle_alpha   90.00
_cell.angle_beta   90.00
_cell.angle_gamma   90.00
#
_symmetry.space_group_name_H-M   'P 1'
#
loop_
_entity.id
_entity.type
_entity.pdbx_description
1 polymer ?
#
loop_
_entity_poly.entity_id
_entity_poly.type
_entity_poly.pdbx_seq_one_letter_code
_entity_poly.pdbx_strand_id
1 'polypeptide(L)' 'MKYKDLKKLGFEKQEVTIEESGDKAYSYYICNIGDFCLISSDSDQTVCWVEIFNTSPPVRYHRKKDIKQLIKIIKKGL' A
#
# COMPACT_ATOMS: atom_id res chain seq x y z
N MET A 1 -10.54 3.69 -5.33
CA MET A 1 -9.73 4.44 -4.35
C MET A 1 -8.64 5.19 -5.08
N LYS A 2 -8.34 6.40 -4.66
CA LYS A 2 -7.32 7.26 -5.28
C LYS A 2 -6.09 7.35 -4.38
N TYR A 3 -4.95 7.72 -4.96
CA TYR A 3 -3.69 7.86 -4.19
C TYR A 3 -3.79 8.86 -3.04
N LYS A 4 -4.56 9.93 -3.20
CA LYS A 4 -4.77 10.89 -2.10
C LYS A 4 -5.45 10.25 -0.89
N ASP A 5 -6.26 9.23 -1.12
CA ASP A 5 -6.91 8.49 -0.03
C ASP A 5 -5.90 7.66 0.75
N LEU A 6 -4.89 7.12 0.08
CA LEU A 6 -3.80 6.39 0.73
C LEU A 6 -3.03 7.28 1.69
N LYS A 7 -2.74 8.51 1.30
CA LYS A 7 -2.06 9.48 2.17
C LYS A 7 -2.87 9.75 3.43
N LYS A 8 -4.18 9.90 3.29
CA LYS A 8 -5.09 10.11 4.43
C LYS A 8 -5.13 8.92 5.37
N LEU A 9 -4.90 7.72 4.84
CA LEU A 9 -4.88 6.49 5.63
C LEU A 9 -3.53 6.24 6.30
N GLY A 10 -2.53 7.07 6.05
CA GLY A 10 -1.22 6.95 6.67
C GLY A 10 -0.17 6.27 5.82
N PHE A 11 -0.43 6.10 4.53
CA PHE A 11 0.55 5.55 3.60
C PHE A 11 1.57 6.60 3.21
N GLU A 12 2.82 6.17 3.05
CA GLU A 12 3.91 7.00 2.59
C GLU A 12 4.38 6.55 1.21
N LYS A 13 4.71 7.52 0.36
CA LYS A 13 5.24 7.25 -0.97
C LYS A 13 6.72 6.94 -0.87
N GLN A 14 7.13 5.82 -1.48
CA GLN A 14 8.52 5.44 -1.62
C GLN A 14 8.91 5.47 -3.09
N GLU A 15 10.09 5.98 -3.39
CA GLU A 15 10.61 6.07 -4.75
C GLU A 15 11.84 5.19 -4.90
N VAL A 16 11.86 4.40 -5.98
CA VAL A 16 12.99 3.55 -6.33
C VAL A 16 13.61 4.10 -7.60
N THR A 17 14.88 4.44 -7.55
CA THR A 17 15.60 4.99 -8.69
C THR A 17 15.96 3.92 -9.69
N ILE A 18 16.37 4.34 -10.90
CA ILE A 18 16.85 3.42 -11.95
C ILE A 18 18.08 2.65 -11.45
N GLU A 19 18.94 3.29 -10.70
CA GLU A 19 20.15 2.68 -10.14
C GLU A 19 19.82 1.57 -9.14
N GLU A 20 18.80 1.78 -8.32
CA GLU A 20 18.37 0.80 -7.32
C GLU A 20 17.64 -0.38 -7.93
N SER A 21 16.75 -0.12 -8.91
CA SER A 21 15.94 -1.16 -9.53
C SER A 21 16.68 -1.94 -10.63
N GLY A 22 17.66 -1.31 -11.25
CA GLY A 22 18.38 -1.88 -12.39
C GLY A 22 17.63 -1.79 -13.71
N ASP A 23 16.45 -1.19 -13.74
CA ASP A 23 15.61 -1.06 -14.93
C ASP A 23 14.98 0.32 -14.99
N LYS A 24 13.74 0.47 -14.55
CA LYS A 24 13.03 1.75 -14.55
C LYS A 24 12.92 2.31 -13.13
N ALA A 25 12.87 3.63 -13.03
CA ALA A 25 12.44 4.27 -11.79
C ALA A 25 10.95 3.99 -11.60
N TYR A 26 10.55 3.69 -10.37
CA TYR A 26 9.15 3.50 -10.03
C TYR A 26 8.90 3.97 -8.60
N SER A 27 7.62 4.11 -8.24
CA SER A 27 7.24 4.46 -6.90
C SER A 27 6.12 3.54 -6.40
N TYR A 28 5.95 3.49 -5.09
CA TYR A 28 4.88 2.73 -4.46
C TYR A 28 4.51 3.39 -3.13
N TYR A 29 3.37 3.00 -2.58
CA TYR A 29 2.91 3.48 -1.29
C TYR A 29 2.99 2.35 -0.27
N ILE A 30 3.44 2.67 0.93
CA ILE A 30 3.65 1.68 1.98
C ILE A 30 3.09 2.19 3.32
N CYS A 31 2.51 1.29 4.08
CA CYS A 31 2.04 1.55 5.43
C CYS A 31 2.44 0.38 6.32
N ASN A 32 3.31 0.64 7.28
CA ASN A 32 3.75 -0.35 8.25
C ASN A 32 2.97 -0.20 9.55
N ILE A 33 2.31 -1.27 9.98
CA ILE A 33 1.54 -1.29 11.22
C ILE A 33 1.97 -2.53 12.00
N GLY A 34 2.78 -2.35 13.05
CA GLY A 34 3.36 -3.48 13.77
C GLY A 34 4.18 -4.34 12.82
N ASP A 35 3.89 -5.62 12.75
CA ASP A 35 4.56 -6.57 11.87
C ASP A 35 3.93 -6.65 10.48
N PHE A 36 2.87 -5.89 10.24
CA PHE A 36 2.16 -5.91 8.96
C PHE A 36 2.66 -4.79 8.05
N CYS A 37 2.82 -5.13 6.79
CA CYS A 37 3.18 -4.18 5.75
C CYS A 37 2.10 -4.18 4.68
N LEU A 38 1.45 -3.03 4.51
CA LEU A 38 0.45 -2.82 3.46
C LEU A 38 1.12 -2.04 2.34
N ILE A 39 0.94 -2.50 1.12
CA ILE A 39 1.62 -1.94 -0.04
C ILE A 39 0.64 -1.70 -1.18
N SER A 40 0.84 -0.62 -1.90
CA SER A 40 0.08 -0.31 -3.10
C SER A 40 1.05 0.09 -4.20
N SER A 41 0.96 -0.59 -5.34
CA SER A 41 1.79 -0.26 -6.49
C SER A 41 1.41 1.10 -7.06
N ASP A 42 2.42 1.88 -7.41
CA ASP A 42 2.20 3.10 -8.17
C ASP A 42 1.89 2.72 -9.62
N SER A 43 0.78 3.23 -10.10
CA SER A 43 0.43 3.12 -11.51
C SER A 43 -0.16 4.46 -11.92
N ASP A 44 -0.14 4.76 -13.18
CA ASP A 44 -0.75 5.99 -13.72
C ASP A 44 -2.26 5.98 -13.63
N GLN A 45 -2.82 4.93 -13.03
CA GLN A 45 -4.25 4.79 -12.85
C GLN A 45 -4.74 5.63 -11.67
N THR A 46 -5.91 6.20 -11.82
CA THR A 46 -6.54 6.99 -10.75
C THR A 46 -7.08 6.12 -9.62
N VAL A 47 -7.23 4.83 -9.87
CA VAL A 47 -7.73 3.85 -8.90
C VAL A 47 -6.62 2.88 -8.56
N CYS A 48 -6.36 2.69 -7.27
CA CYS A 48 -5.33 1.80 -6.79
C CYS A 48 -5.92 0.74 -5.85
N TRP A 49 -5.16 -0.29 -5.60
CA TRP A 49 -5.51 -1.31 -4.61
C TRP A 49 -4.42 -1.40 -3.56
N VAL A 50 -4.76 -1.98 -2.41
CA VAL A 50 -3.82 -2.25 -1.33
C VAL A 50 -3.67 -3.75 -1.15
N GLU A 51 -2.46 -4.21 -0.98
CA GLU A 51 -2.11 -5.60 -0.81
C GLU A 51 -1.35 -5.79 0.50
N ILE A 52 -1.63 -6.87 1.21
CA ILE A 52 -0.84 -7.24 2.38
C ILE A 52 0.42 -7.91 1.87
N PHE A 53 1.57 -7.32 2.19
CA PHE A 53 2.85 -7.83 1.72
C PHE A 53 3.14 -9.22 2.31
N ASN A 54 3.67 -10.08 1.48
CA ASN A 54 4.13 -11.41 1.87
C ASN A 54 3.01 -12.42 2.20
N THR A 55 1.81 -12.21 1.69
CA THR A 55 0.74 -13.20 1.78
C THR A 55 0.75 -14.12 0.57
N SER A 56 0.34 -15.37 0.76
CA SER A 56 0.23 -16.34 -0.33
C SER A 56 -1.07 -17.15 -0.15
N PRO A 57 -2.07 -17.00 -1.06
CA PRO A 57 -2.09 -16.08 -2.20
C PRO A 57 -2.20 -14.61 -1.78
N PRO A 58 -1.85 -13.67 -2.67
CA PRO A 58 -1.95 -12.25 -2.35
C PRO A 58 -3.40 -11.84 -2.08
N VAL A 59 -3.60 -11.06 -1.03
CA VAL A 59 -4.91 -10.51 -0.69
C VAL A 59 -4.91 -9.03 -1.06
N ARG A 60 -5.85 -8.63 -1.91
CA ARG A 60 -5.96 -7.26 -2.41
C ARG A 60 -7.27 -6.63 -1.99
N TYR A 61 -7.19 -5.37 -1.58
CA TYR A 61 -8.33 -4.57 -1.18
C TYR A 61 -8.47 -3.39 -2.13
N HIS A 62 -9.65 -3.20 -2.68
CA HIS A 62 -9.92 -2.17 -3.68
C HIS A 62 -10.73 -0.99 -3.12
N ARG A 63 -11.39 -1.18 -1.99
CA ARG A 63 -12.29 -0.18 -1.41
C ARG A 63 -11.64 0.48 -0.20
N LYS A 64 -11.71 1.81 -0.16
CA LYS A 64 -11.23 2.60 0.98
C LYS A 64 -11.83 2.12 2.31
N LYS A 65 -13.11 1.78 2.31
CA LYS A 65 -13.81 1.28 3.48
C LYS A 65 -13.18 0.01 4.03
N ASP A 66 -12.86 -0.92 3.15
CA ASP A 66 -12.28 -2.21 3.54
C ASP A 66 -10.86 -2.02 4.08
N ILE A 67 -10.09 -1.12 3.49
CA ILE A 67 -8.73 -0.81 3.93
C ILE A 67 -8.76 -0.12 5.30
N LYS A 68 -9.66 0.82 5.51
CA LYS A 68 -9.84 1.48 6.81
C LYS A 68 -10.14 0.46 7.90
N GLN A 69 -11.03 -0.49 7.61
CA GLN A 69 -11.40 -1.52 8.56
C GLN A 69 -10.24 -2.45 8.85
N LEU A 70 -9.48 -2.84 7.82
CA LEU A 70 -8.28 -3.67 7.98
C LEU A 70 -7.25 -2.99 8.89
N ILE A 71 -6.95 -1.73 8.64
CA ILE A 71 -6.01 -0.95 9.45
C ILE A 71 -6.48 -0.89 10.91
N LYS A 72 -7.76 -0.67 11.10
CA LYS A 72 -8.35 -0.59 12.44
C LYS A 72 -8.23 -1.91 13.20
N ILE A 73 -8.46 -3.03 12.51
CA ILE A 73 -8.34 -4.37 13.09
C ILE A 73 -6.90 -4.66 13.48
N ILE A 74 -5.94 -4.34 12.60
CA ILE A 74 -4.51 -4.54 12.87
C ILE A 74 -4.07 -3.73 14.08
N LYS A 75 -4.43 -2.45 14.12
CA LYS A 75 -4.08 -1.56 15.25
C LYS A 75 -4.68 -2.03 16.56
N LYS A 76 -5.88 -2.57 16.52
CA LYS A 76 -6.55 -3.08 17.71
C LYS A 76 -5.88 -4.34 18.26
N GLY A 77 -5.27 -5.13 17.39
CA GLY A 77 -4.56 -6.34 17.77
C GLY A 77 -3.14 -6.10 18.30
N LEU A 78 -2.66 -4.87 18.22
CA LEU A 78 -1.35 -4.51 18.77
C LEU A 78 -1.44 -4.16 20.29
#